data_807361cd3f55bd30b1a695ebf0ddbcf6
#
_entry.id   807361cd3f55bd30b1a695ebf0ddbcf6
#
_cell.length_a   1.000
_cell.length_b   1.000
_cell.length_c   1.000
_cell.angle_alpha   90.00
_cell.angle_beta   90.00
_cell.angle_gamma   90.00
#
_symmetry.space_group_name_H-M   'P 1'
#
loop_
_entity.id
_entity.type
_entity.pdbx_description
1 polymer ?
#
loop_
_entity_poly.entity_id
_entity_poly.type
_entity_poly.pdbx_seq_one_letter_code
_entity_poly.pdbx_strand_id
1 'polypeptide(L)'
;MKSFEPVYKELEYLLIQKLPEYIEKINKEHNDGIVLKTFENTSLEENCIKTPSFTFNIEETEYSEKDRIIENTIYTVSIELKLQPNIELRPIIFSRYSEAIALIIQKDDMWIDCKITNSKGNKIVMRITV
;
A
#
# COMPACT_ATOMS: atom_id res chain seq x y z
N MET A 1 10.64 20.96 -1.06
CA MET A 1 9.39 20.20 -1.37
C MET A 1 9.74 18.95 -2.16
N LYS A 2 9.24 17.82 -1.74
CA LYS A 2 9.42 16.57 -2.46
C LYS A 2 8.19 16.27 -3.30
N SER A 3 8.39 15.90 -4.57
CA SER A 3 7.29 15.53 -5.45
C SER A 3 6.76 14.13 -5.08
N PHE A 4 5.59 13.79 -5.60
CA PHE A 4 4.98 12.48 -5.35
C PHE A 4 5.70 11.35 -6.12
N GLU A 5 6.35 11.64 -7.23
CA GLU A 5 6.97 10.59 -8.05
C GLU A 5 7.94 9.69 -7.29
N PRO A 6 8.89 10.22 -6.47
CA PRO A 6 9.74 9.36 -5.66
C PRO A 6 8.95 8.53 -4.64
N VAL A 7 7.91 9.10 -4.05
CA VAL A 7 7.03 8.38 -3.12
C VAL A 7 6.33 7.23 -3.84
N TYR A 8 5.81 7.49 -5.03
CA TYR A 8 5.15 6.50 -5.86
C TYR A 8 6.10 5.33 -6.19
N LYS A 9 7.32 5.63 -6.61
CA LYS A 9 8.31 4.60 -6.94
C LYS A 9 8.70 3.77 -5.73
N GLU A 10 8.81 4.39 -4.57
CA GLU A 10 9.12 3.67 -3.34
C GLU A 10 7.97 2.75 -2.92
N LEU A 11 6.73 3.22 -3.00
CA LEU A 11 5.56 2.38 -2.72
C LEU A 11 5.49 1.18 -3.66
N GLU A 12 5.72 1.40 -4.95
CA GLU A 12 5.75 0.33 -5.94
C GLU A 12 6.84 -0.69 -5.63
N TYR A 13 8.05 -0.22 -5.32
CA TYR A 13 9.16 -1.08 -4.93
C TYR A 13 8.82 -1.93 -3.70
N LEU A 14 8.26 -1.30 -2.67
CA LEU A 14 7.88 -2.00 -1.44
C LEU A 14 6.86 -3.11 -1.70
N LEU A 15 5.84 -2.82 -2.49
CA LEU A 15 4.76 -3.78 -2.73
C LEU A 15 5.15 -4.92 -3.66
N ILE A 16 6.07 -4.68 -4.60
CA ILE A 16 6.49 -5.71 -5.56
C ILE A 16 7.72 -6.46 -5.08
N GLN A 17 8.71 -5.76 -4.53
CA GLN A 17 10.01 -6.35 -4.19
C GLN A 17 10.14 -6.78 -2.72
N LYS A 18 9.57 -6.02 -1.80
CA LYS A 18 9.71 -6.29 -0.37
C LYS A 18 8.55 -7.06 0.25
N LEU A 19 7.35 -6.82 -0.22
CA LEU A 19 6.16 -7.46 0.32
C LEU A 19 6.18 -8.99 0.28
N PRO A 20 6.78 -9.65 -0.73
CA PRO A 20 6.81 -11.12 -0.76
C PRO A 20 7.35 -11.78 0.50
N GLU A 21 8.35 -11.20 1.16
CA GLU A 21 8.89 -11.73 2.41
C GLU A 21 7.85 -11.74 3.53
N TYR A 22 7.06 -10.67 3.62
CA TYR A 22 6.01 -10.54 4.63
C TYR A 22 4.83 -11.45 4.34
N ILE A 23 4.49 -11.60 3.07
CA ILE A 23 3.43 -12.53 2.64
C ILE A 23 3.81 -13.96 3.01
N GLU A 24 5.06 -14.34 2.79
CA GLU A 24 5.54 -15.67 3.16
C GLU A 24 5.41 -15.92 4.66
N LYS A 25 5.78 -14.94 5.50
CA LYS A 25 5.63 -15.03 6.94
C LYS A 25 4.18 -15.22 7.37
N ILE A 26 3.29 -14.43 6.79
CA ILE A 26 1.85 -14.50 7.10
C ILE A 26 1.27 -15.83 6.70
N ASN A 27 1.64 -16.36 5.54
CA ASN A 27 1.19 -17.67 5.10
C ASN A 27 1.65 -18.77 6.06
N LYS A 28 2.86 -18.68 6.60
CA LYS A 28 3.38 -19.64 7.57
C LYS A 28 2.69 -19.54 8.92
N GLU A 29 2.40 -18.31 9.39
CA GLU A 29 1.74 -18.09 10.67
C GLU A 29 0.34 -18.69 10.72
N HIS A 30 -0.42 -18.51 9.66
CA HIS A 30 -1.83 -18.92 9.66
C HIS A 30 -2.03 -20.39 9.33
N ASN A 31 -1.28 -20.94 8.39
CA ASN A 31 -1.30 -22.37 8.03
C ASN A 31 -2.70 -23.01 8.01
N ASP A 32 -3.66 -22.30 7.44
CA ASP A 32 -5.09 -22.69 7.42
C ASP A 32 -5.62 -22.98 6.01
N GLY A 33 -4.73 -23.18 5.06
CA GLY A 33 -5.09 -23.44 3.66
C GLY A 33 -5.31 -22.19 2.82
N ILE A 34 -5.37 -21.02 3.45
CA ILE A 34 -5.47 -19.75 2.73
C ILE A 34 -4.04 -19.25 2.48
N VAL A 35 -3.65 -19.21 1.22
CA VAL A 35 -2.30 -18.78 0.82
C VAL A 35 -2.40 -17.51 -0.01
N LEU A 36 -1.76 -16.44 0.47
CA LEU A 36 -1.68 -15.18 -0.26
C LEU A 36 -0.66 -15.29 -1.38
N LYS A 37 -0.98 -14.68 -2.52
CA LYS A 37 -0.08 -14.58 -3.66
C LYS A 37 0.63 -13.22 -3.65
N THR A 38 1.83 -13.17 -4.21
CA THR A 38 2.57 -11.93 -4.36
C THR A 38 2.01 -11.09 -5.50
N PHE A 39 2.19 -9.77 -5.41
CA PHE A 39 1.84 -8.87 -6.50
C PHE A 39 2.92 -8.93 -7.57
N GLU A 40 2.53 -9.21 -8.80
CA GLU A 40 3.45 -9.26 -9.94
C GLU A 40 3.44 -7.95 -10.74
N ASN A 41 2.29 -7.26 -10.74
CA ASN A 41 2.09 -6.05 -11.54
C ASN A 41 1.38 -4.97 -10.75
N THR A 42 1.70 -3.71 -11.10
CA THR A 42 0.86 -2.58 -10.73
C THR A 42 -0.37 -2.57 -11.65
N SER A 43 -1.49 -2.08 -11.17
CA SER A 43 -2.68 -1.92 -11.99
C SER A 43 -2.70 -0.62 -12.82
N LEU A 44 -1.55 -0.01 -13.03
CA LEU A 44 -1.41 1.15 -13.91
C LEU A 44 -1.57 0.80 -15.39
N GLU A 45 -1.33 -0.45 -15.75
CA GLU A 45 -1.60 -0.91 -17.10
C GLU A 45 -3.12 -1.06 -17.25
N GLU A 46 -3.71 -0.30 -18.18
CA GLU A 46 -5.15 -0.25 -18.41
C GLU A 46 -5.80 -1.62 -18.63
N ASN A 47 -5.04 -2.60 -19.05
CA ASN A 47 -5.51 -3.94 -19.35
C ASN A 47 -4.95 -5.01 -18.40
N CYS A 48 -4.57 -4.61 -17.19
CA CYS A 48 -4.06 -5.58 -16.21
C CYS A 48 -5.21 -6.47 -15.71
N ILE A 49 -5.26 -7.69 -16.21
CA ILE A 49 -6.23 -8.71 -15.79
C ILE A 49 -5.67 -9.64 -14.71
N LYS A 50 -4.39 -9.50 -14.39
CA LYS A 50 -3.75 -10.35 -13.37
C LYS A 50 -4.18 -9.94 -11.97
N THR A 51 -4.52 -10.91 -11.16
CA THR A 51 -4.83 -10.72 -9.74
C THR A 51 -3.91 -11.62 -8.90
N PRO A 52 -3.45 -11.18 -7.73
CA PRO A 52 -3.72 -9.86 -7.13
C PRO A 52 -2.93 -8.74 -7.79
N SER A 53 -3.51 -7.54 -7.77
CA SER A 53 -2.86 -6.32 -8.24
C SER A 53 -3.28 -5.14 -7.39
N PHE A 54 -2.65 -3.98 -7.58
CA PHE A 54 -2.95 -2.80 -6.78
C PHE A 54 -2.88 -1.53 -7.61
N THR A 55 -3.60 -0.50 -7.18
CA THR A 55 -3.56 0.85 -7.76
C THR A 55 -3.34 1.86 -6.65
N PHE A 56 -2.53 2.87 -6.92
CA PHE A 56 -2.36 4.02 -6.02
C PHE A 56 -3.15 5.21 -6.53
N ASN A 57 -3.79 5.92 -5.61
CA ASN A 57 -4.42 7.20 -5.90
C ASN A 57 -3.99 8.23 -4.85
N ILE A 58 -3.68 9.44 -5.29
CA ILE A 58 -3.48 10.55 -4.38
C ILE A 58 -4.86 11.19 -4.16
N GLU A 59 -5.37 11.06 -2.94
CA GLU A 59 -6.66 11.64 -2.58
C GLU A 59 -6.52 13.11 -2.22
N GLU A 60 -5.42 13.48 -1.56
CA GLU A 60 -5.19 14.83 -1.09
C GLU A 60 -3.70 15.09 -0.94
N THR A 61 -3.28 16.32 -1.18
CA THR A 61 -1.92 16.79 -0.93
C THR A 61 -2.01 18.01 -0.02
N GLU A 62 -1.33 17.97 1.12
CA GLU A 62 -1.27 19.07 2.09
C GLU A 62 0.18 19.54 2.21
N TYR A 63 0.35 20.84 2.40
CA TYR A 63 1.67 21.44 2.57
C TYR A 63 1.78 22.04 3.96
N SER A 64 2.86 21.72 4.67
CA SER A 64 3.20 22.35 5.94
C SER A 64 4.24 23.42 5.68
N GLU A 65 3.93 24.67 6.00
CA GLU A 65 4.79 25.82 5.75
C GLU A 65 5.32 26.40 7.04
N LYS A 66 6.56 26.92 6.99
CA LYS A 66 7.15 27.73 8.03
C LYS A 66 7.94 28.84 7.37
N ASP A 67 7.66 30.11 7.78
CA ASP A 67 8.32 31.29 7.23
C ASP A 67 8.21 31.39 5.71
N ARG A 68 7.03 31.01 5.15
CA ARG A 68 6.74 30.96 3.71
C ARG A 68 7.53 29.91 2.92
N ILE A 69 8.15 28.97 3.62
CA ILE A 69 8.87 27.87 3.02
C ILE A 69 8.10 26.57 3.32
N ILE A 70 7.90 25.75 2.31
CA ILE A 70 7.27 24.44 2.50
C ILE A 70 8.27 23.51 3.18
N GLU A 71 8.01 23.13 4.42
CA GLU A 71 8.84 22.20 5.18
C GLU A 71 8.57 20.74 4.82
N ASN A 72 7.30 20.41 4.82
CA ASN A 72 6.84 19.03 4.60
C ASN A 72 5.69 19.00 3.62
N THR A 73 5.59 17.89 2.91
CA THR A 73 4.44 17.57 2.08
C THR A 73 3.78 16.32 2.65
N ILE A 74 2.47 16.36 2.81
CA ILE A 74 1.68 15.24 3.33
C ILE A 74 0.78 14.76 2.21
N TYR A 75 0.97 13.52 1.80
CA TYR A 75 0.13 12.88 0.80
C TYR A 75 -0.85 11.94 1.47
N THR A 76 -2.13 12.11 1.18
CA THR A 76 -3.15 11.11 1.50
C THR A 76 -3.25 10.19 0.30
N VAL A 77 -2.79 8.97 0.47
CA VAL A 77 -2.69 7.97 -0.60
C VAL A 77 -3.65 6.83 -0.29
N SER A 78 -4.41 6.41 -1.28
CA SER A 78 -5.17 5.17 -1.18
C SER A 78 -4.53 4.09 -2.03
N ILE A 79 -4.49 2.87 -1.49
CA ILE A 79 -4.07 1.69 -2.22
C ILE A 79 -5.31 0.84 -2.39
N GLU A 80 -5.71 0.62 -3.63
CA GLU A 80 -6.83 -0.25 -3.96
C GLU A 80 -6.31 -1.59 -4.42
N LEU A 81 -6.74 -2.66 -3.77
CA LEU A 81 -6.34 -4.02 -4.10
C LEU A 81 -7.39 -4.68 -4.99
N LYS A 82 -6.94 -5.29 -6.08
CA LYS A 82 -7.76 -6.16 -6.91
C LYS A 82 -7.44 -7.59 -6.53
N LEU A 83 -8.38 -8.23 -5.84
CA LEU A 83 -8.23 -9.59 -5.34
C LEU A 83 -9.07 -10.55 -6.18
N GLN A 84 -8.74 -11.85 -6.09
CA GLN A 84 -9.52 -12.88 -6.75
C GLN A 84 -10.97 -12.88 -6.23
N PRO A 85 -11.95 -13.24 -7.07
CA PRO A 85 -13.38 -13.12 -6.73
C PRO A 85 -13.91 -14.22 -5.81
N ASN A 86 -13.18 -14.56 -4.74
CA ASN A 86 -13.69 -15.45 -3.71
C ASN A 86 -14.36 -14.60 -2.63
N ILE A 87 -15.67 -14.42 -2.74
CA ILE A 87 -16.44 -13.52 -1.87
C ILE A 87 -16.35 -13.92 -0.40
N GLU A 88 -16.39 -15.22 -0.11
CA GLU A 88 -16.42 -15.72 1.27
C GLU A 88 -15.12 -15.46 2.02
N LEU A 89 -13.97 -15.63 1.35
CA LEU A 89 -12.65 -15.47 1.95
C LEU A 89 -12.09 -14.06 1.81
N ARG A 90 -12.75 -13.20 1.03
CA ARG A 90 -12.24 -11.86 0.71
C ARG A 90 -11.92 -11.02 1.96
N PRO A 91 -12.77 -10.97 2.99
CA PRO A 91 -12.43 -10.18 4.19
C PRO A 91 -11.17 -10.66 4.89
N ILE A 92 -10.95 -11.97 4.95
CA ILE A 92 -9.77 -12.55 5.58
C ILE A 92 -8.52 -12.27 4.73
N ILE A 93 -8.62 -12.48 3.43
CA ILE A 93 -7.53 -12.24 2.48
C ILE A 93 -7.14 -10.76 2.50
N PHE A 94 -8.12 -9.87 2.41
CA PHE A 94 -7.86 -8.43 2.47
C PHE A 94 -7.21 -8.01 3.79
N SER A 95 -7.68 -8.55 4.91
CA SER A 95 -7.10 -8.26 6.23
C SER A 95 -5.63 -8.64 6.29
N ARG A 96 -5.27 -9.81 5.77
CA ARG A 96 -3.88 -10.28 5.76
C ARG A 96 -2.98 -9.43 4.86
N TYR A 97 -3.46 -9.05 3.67
CA TYR A 97 -2.73 -8.14 2.80
C TYR A 97 -2.55 -6.77 3.47
N SER A 98 -3.60 -6.26 4.11
CA SER A 98 -3.55 -4.96 4.79
C SER A 98 -2.51 -4.95 5.91
N GLU A 99 -2.44 -6.03 6.69
CA GLU A 99 -1.44 -6.17 7.74
C GLU A 99 -0.02 -6.15 7.19
N ALA A 100 0.23 -6.94 6.15
CA ALA A 100 1.55 -7.00 5.53
C ALA A 100 1.95 -5.65 4.92
N ILE A 101 1.04 -5.01 4.20
CA ILE A 101 1.28 -3.71 3.57
C ILE A 101 1.53 -2.63 4.63
N ALA A 102 0.73 -2.62 5.69
CA ALA A 102 0.92 -1.67 6.78
C ALA A 102 2.30 -1.80 7.42
N LEU A 103 2.71 -3.01 7.74
CA LEU A 103 4.00 -3.26 8.36
C LEU A 103 5.16 -2.79 7.49
N ILE A 104 5.13 -3.08 6.20
CA ILE A 104 6.23 -2.75 5.32
C ILE A 104 6.31 -1.26 5.01
N ILE A 105 5.17 -0.59 4.84
CA ILE A 105 5.14 0.83 4.52
C ILE A 105 5.50 1.69 5.73
N GLN A 106 4.99 1.35 6.91
CA GLN A 106 5.27 2.13 8.12
C GLN A 106 6.75 2.09 8.53
N LYS A 107 7.46 1.04 8.19
CA LYS A 107 8.88 0.88 8.52
C LYS A 107 9.83 1.54 7.55
N ASP A 108 9.35 2.06 6.44
CA ASP A 108 10.22 2.60 5.42
C ASP A 108 10.83 3.95 5.83
N ASP A 109 12.14 4.11 5.56
CA ASP A 109 12.91 5.28 5.96
C ASP A 109 12.74 6.48 5.02
N MET A 110 12.10 6.30 3.88
CA MET A 110 11.94 7.36 2.89
C MET A 110 11.08 8.51 3.38
N TRP A 111 10.09 8.21 4.20
CA TRP A 111 9.19 9.22 4.73
C TRP A 111 9.46 9.49 6.22
N ILE A 112 9.10 10.71 6.62
CA ILE A 112 9.24 11.15 8.02
C ILE A 112 8.22 10.44 8.89
N ASP A 113 7.01 10.28 8.36
CA ASP A 113 5.92 9.63 9.08
C ASP A 113 4.95 8.99 8.08
N CYS A 114 4.36 7.89 8.50
CA CYS A 114 3.30 7.21 7.75
C CYS A 114 2.24 6.74 8.72
N LYS A 115 1.01 7.20 8.50
CA LYS A 115 -0.12 6.84 9.35
C LYS A 115 -1.24 6.25 8.52
N ILE A 116 -1.64 5.04 8.85
CA ILE A 116 -2.80 4.40 8.22
C ILE A 116 -4.05 4.94 8.91
N THR A 117 -4.90 5.62 8.13
CA THR A 117 -6.06 6.31 8.68
C THR A 117 -7.35 5.53 8.52
N ASN A 118 -7.44 4.68 7.50
CA ASN A 118 -8.66 3.95 7.21
C ASN A 118 -8.37 2.73 6.34
N SER A 119 -9.21 1.70 6.50
CA SER A 119 -9.18 0.51 5.66
C SER A 119 -10.63 0.09 5.46
N LYS A 120 -11.12 0.17 4.23
CA LYS A 120 -12.52 -0.12 3.92
C LYS A 120 -12.66 -0.80 2.57
N GLY A 121 -13.42 -1.88 2.53
CA GLY A 121 -13.64 -2.65 1.31
C GLY A 121 -12.32 -3.28 0.83
N ASN A 122 -11.80 -2.80 -0.27
CA ASN A 122 -10.52 -3.23 -0.83
C ASN A 122 -9.48 -2.09 -0.87
N LYS A 123 -9.72 -1.00 -0.11
CA LYS A 123 -8.85 0.18 -0.06
C LYS A 123 -8.18 0.34 1.29
N ILE A 124 -6.92 0.74 1.25
CA ILE A 124 -6.16 1.15 2.43
C ILE A 124 -5.79 2.60 2.22
N VAL A 125 -6.16 3.46 3.15
CA VAL A 125 -5.86 4.89 3.07
C VAL A 125 -4.80 5.25 4.11
N MET A 126 -3.78 5.98 3.68
CA MET A 126 -2.68 6.38 4.55
C MET A 126 -2.25 7.81 4.29
N ARG A 127 -1.67 8.44 5.30
CA ARG A 127 -1.04 9.76 5.19
C ARG A 127 0.46 9.59 5.30
N ILE A 128 1.16 10.01 4.27
CA ILE A 128 2.62 9.91 4.18
C ILE A 128 3.20 11.31 4.21
N THR A 129 4.07 11.59 5.18
CA THR A 129 4.76 12.88 5.32
C THR A 129 6.19 12.75 4.82
N VAL A 130 6.55 13.57 3.88
CA VAL A 130 7.91 13.63 3.34
C VAL A 130 8.51 15.01 3.42
#